data_dedb09a40646a9731f5362ded10369d4
#
_entry.id   dedb09a40646a9731f5362ded10369d4
#
_cell.length_a   1.000
_cell.length_b   1.000
_cell.length_c   1.000
_cell.angle_alpha   90.00
_cell.angle_beta   90.00
_cell.angle_gamma   90.00
#
_symmetry.space_group_name_H-M   'P 1'
#
loop_
_entity.id
_entity.type
_entity.pdbx_description
1 polymer ?
#
loop_
_entity_poly.entity_id
_entity_poly.type
_entity_poly.pdbx_seq_one_letter_code
_entity_poly.pdbx_strand_id
1 'polypeptide(L)'
;MLNNEIWKDVPGLPYEVSNFGVVRRKEGKYKYKNRTHIKPYLNNKGYYCVNLYMNSKVYKYQVHRLVGLAFVPNPNNYPVINHIDGNPLNNHESNLEWCTQSHNMKHAWDTGLQTNRHANASNKNRGGSSKYVGVSWSEQRQRWCAHIRVNKKSIGLGRYKTEEEAAKAYDSYVTNNNLTQIGYSTNFI
;
A
#
# COMPACT_ATOMS: atom_id res chain seq x y z
N MET A 1 -20.38 1.98 -25.76
CA MET A 1 -19.81 0.63 -25.55
C MET A 1 -18.30 0.80 -25.62
N LEU A 2 -17.56 0.40 -24.60
CA LEU A 2 -16.11 0.38 -24.68
C LEU A 2 -15.74 -0.66 -25.73
N ASN A 3 -15.12 -0.23 -26.82
CA ASN A 3 -14.64 -1.12 -27.87
C ASN A 3 -13.64 -2.09 -27.25
N ASN A 4 -13.90 -3.40 -27.30
CA ASN A 4 -13.12 -4.53 -26.81
C ASN A 4 -13.33 -4.93 -25.33
N GLU A 5 -14.51 -4.78 -24.75
CA GLU A 5 -14.80 -5.39 -23.45
C GLU A 5 -14.98 -6.92 -23.61
N ILE A 6 -14.08 -7.68 -22.99
CA ILE A 6 -14.06 -9.14 -22.98
C ILE A 6 -14.49 -9.63 -21.60
N TRP A 7 -15.34 -10.66 -21.56
CA TRP A 7 -15.84 -11.24 -20.34
C TRP A 7 -15.31 -12.66 -20.16
N LYS A 8 -14.86 -12.98 -18.96
CA LYS A 8 -14.42 -14.33 -18.58
C LYS A 8 -15.04 -14.74 -17.26
N ASP A 9 -15.21 -16.06 -17.12
CA ASP A 9 -15.62 -16.69 -15.89
C ASP A 9 -14.60 -16.45 -14.78
N VAL A 10 -15.08 -16.12 -13.59
CA VAL A 10 -14.23 -16.14 -12.40
C VAL A 10 -14.14 -17.58 -11.89
N PRO A 11 -12.95 -18.19 -11.84
CA PRO A 11 -12.80 -19.58 -11.41
C PRO A 11 -13.45 -19.85 -10.04
N GLY A 12 -14.27 -20.89 -9.98
CA GLY A 12 -14.98 -21.30 -8.75
C GLY A 12 -16.13 -20.41 -8.30
N LEU A 13 -16.49 -19.37 -9.05
CA LEU A 13 -17.59 -18.47 -8.71
C LEU A 13 -18.67 -18.41 -9.78
N PRO A 14 -19.96 -18.21 -9.42
CA PRO A 14 -21.04 -18.04 -10.38
C PRO A 14 -21.10 -16.60 -10.92
N TYR A 15 -19.94 -16.01 -11.22
CA TYR A 15 -19.77 -14.65 -11.68
C TYR A 15 -18.81 -14.58 -12.87
N GLU A 16 -18.99 -13.56 -13.68
CA GLU A 16 -18.08 -13.15 -14.73
C GLU A 16 -17.45 -11.79 -14.39
N VAL A 17 -16.26 -11.60 -14.87
CA VAL A 17 -15.57 -10.31 -14.78
C VAL A 17 -15.10 -9.89 -16.16
N SER A 18 -15.17 -8.58 -16.46
CA SER A 18 -14.60 -8.04 -17.69
C SER A 18 -13.13 -7.71 -17.53
N ASN A 19 -12.41 -7.61 -18.64
CA ASN A 19 -11.02 -7.14 -18.68
C ASN A 19 -10.83 -5.71 -18.15
N PHE A 20 -11.91 -4.94 -17.97
CA PHE A 20 -11.93 -3.62 -17.33
C PHE A 20 -12.29 -3.65 -15.84
N GLY A 21 -12.58 -4.82 -15.26
CA GLY A 21 -12.94 -4.96 -13.85
C GLY A 21 -14.43 -4.75 -13.55
N VAL A 22 -15.31 -4.80 -14.55
CA VAL A 22 -16.74 -4.84 -14.30
C VAL A 22 -17.13 -6.27 -13.92
N VAL A 23 -17.94 -6.45 -12.87
CA VAL A 23 -18.35 -7.75 -12.37
C VAL A 23 -19.85 -7.93 -12.57
N ARG A 24 -20.25 -9.10 -13.04
CA ARG A 24 -21.68 -9.47 -13.21
C ARG A 24 -21.92 -10.91 -12.81
N ARG A 25 -23.18 -11.22 -12.50
CA ARG A 25 -23.60 -12.62 -12.29
C ARG A 25 -23.72 -13.34 -13.63
N LYS A 26 -23.29 -14.60 -13.69
CA LYS A 26 -23.54 -15.44 -14.86
C LYS A 26 -25.05 -15.64 -15.08
N GLU A 27 -25.47 -15.78 -16.33
CA GLU A 27 -26.79 -16.28 -16.63
C GLU A 27 -26.89 -17.74 -16.16
N GLY A 28 -27.83 -18.02 -15.32
CA GLY A 28 -28.04 -19.35 -14.77
C GLY A 28 -29.46 -19.56 -14.32
N LYS A 29 -29.78 -20.74 -13.84
CA LYS A 29 -31.09 -21.27 -13.43
C LYS A 29 -31.92 -20.43 -12.44
N TYR A 30 -31.50 -19.24 -12.11
CA TYR A 30 -32.20 -18.35 -11.18
C TYR A 30 -33.03 -17.29 -11.92
N LYS A 31 -34.21 -16.98 -11.37
CA LYS A 31 -35.29 -16.10 -11.87
C LYS A 31 -34.91 -14.66 -12.32
N TYR A 32 -33.65 -14.29 -12.28
CA TYR A 32 -33.22 -12.97 -12.70
C TYR A 32 -32.74 -12.99 -14.15
N LYS A 33 -33.65 -12.65 -15.05
CA LYS A 33 -33.42 -12.60 -16.50
C LYS A 33 -32.43 -11.58 -16.99
N ASN A 34 -31.96 -10.67 -16.12
CA ASN A 34 -31.02 -9.61 -16.50
C ASN A 34 -29.68 -9.82 -15.81
N ARG A 35 -28.59 -9.87 -16.59
CA ARG A 35 -27.21 -9.82 -16.10
C ARG A 35 -27.02 -8.48 -15.38
N THR A 36 -27.21 -8.44 -14.07
CA THR A 36 -27.00 -7.22 -13.30
C THR A 36 -25.52 -7.07 -12.98
N HIS A 37 -24.96 -5.94 -13.38
CA HIS A 37 -23.62 -5.53 -12.94
C HIS A 37 -23.63 -5.35 -11.43
N ILE A 38 -22.61 -5.87 -10.77
CA ILE A 38 -22.44 -5.71 -9.33
C ILE A 38 -21.75 -4.36 -9.09
N LYS A 39 -22.41 -3.49 -8.33
CA LYS A 39 -21.86 -2.16 -8.02
C LYS A 39 -20.62 -2.30 -7.11
N PRO A 40 -19.44 -1.84 -7.54
CA PRO A 40 -18.26 -1.82 -6.70
C PRO A 40 -18.32 -0.70 -5.68
N TYR A 41 -17.57 -0.85 -4.60
CA TYR A 41 -17.34 0.20 -3.60
C TYR A 41 -15.86 0.27 -3.23
N LEU A 42 -15.41 1.43 -2.76
CA LEU A 42 -14.03 1.61 -2.30
C LEU A 42 -13.88 1.13 -0.85
N ASN A 43 -12.83 0.36 -0.59
CA ASN A 43 -12.45 0.04 0.78
C ASN A 43 -11.53 1.13 1.37
N ASN A 44 -11.23 1.02 2.67
CA ASN A 44 -10.38 1.98 3.39
C ASN A 44 -8.93 2.05 2.88
N LYS A 45 -8.53 1.14 1.99
CA LYS A 45 -7.21 1.10 1.35
C LYS A 45 -7.22 1.63 -0.08
N GLY A 46 -8.36 2.15 -0.56
CA GLY A 46 -8.51 2.72 -1.90
C GLY A 46 -8.71 1.71 -3.01
N TYR A 47 -9.02 0.44 -2.72
CA TYR A 47 -9.29 -0.59 -3.73
C TYR A 47 -10.78 -0.75 -3.99
N TYR A 48 -11.17 -0.95 -5.25
CA TYR A 48 -12.52 -1.40 -5.57
C TYR A 48 -12.79 -2.82 -5.07
N CYS A 49 -13.90 -2.98 -4.36
CA CYS A 49 -14.40 -4.24 -3.84
C CYS A 49 -15.83 -4.48 -4.30
N VAL A 50 -16.21 -5.77 -4.37
CA VAL A 50 -17.56 -6.21 -4.61
C VAL A 50 -17.99 -7.23 -3.55
N ASN A 51 -19.28 -7.23 -3.22
CA ASN A 51 -19.89 -8.25 -2.38
C ASN A 51 -20.59 -9.29 -3.28
N LEU A 52 -20.11 -10.53 -3.26
CA LEU A 52 -20.64 -11.63 -4.05
C LEU A 52 -21.41 -12.60 -3.15
N TYR A 53 -22.57 -13.02 -3.60
CA TYR A 53 -23.45 -13.90 -2.86
C TYR A 53 -23.30 -15.35 -3.35
N MET A 54 -22.94 -16.27 -2.46
CA MET A 54 -22.88 -17.70 -2.73
C MET A 54 -23.47 -18.47 -1.54
N ASN A 55 -24.33 -19.45 -1.80
CA ASN A 55 -24.91 -20.32 -0.77
C ASN A 55 -25.46 -19.53 0.43
N SER A 56 -26.22 -18.47 0.16
CA SER A 56 -26.80 -17.53 1.15
C SER A 56 -25.78 -16.79 2.03
N LYS A 57 -24.50 -16.81 1.65
CA LYS A 57 -23.43 -16.06 2.31
C LYS A 57 -22.87 -14.99 1.40
N VAL A 58 -22.39 -13.91 2.02
CA VAL A 58 -21.73 -12.79 1.35
C VAL A 58 -20.24 -12.93 1.47
N TYR A 59 -19.54 -12.81 0.34
CA TYR A 59 -18.08 -12.82 0.27
C TYR A 59 -17.60 -11.53 -0.35
N LYS A 60 -16.62 -10.93 0.30
CA LYS A 60 -15.99 -9.70 -0.17
C LYS A 60 -14.78 -10.02 -1.04
N TYR A 61 -14.76 -9.51 -2.27
CA TYR A 61 -13.65 -9.65 -3.21
C TYR A 61 -13.14 -8.28 -3.64
N GLN A 62 -11.83 -8.17 -3.83
CA GLN A 62 -11.22 -7.03 -4.51
C GLN A 62 -11.30 -7.26 -6.02
N VAL A 63 -11.70 -6.24 -6.77
CA VAL A 63 -11.94 -6.33 -8.22
C VAL A 63 -10.69 -6.77 -8.97
N HIS A 64 -9.52 -6.16 -8.70
CA HIS A 64 -8.26 -6.55 -9.36
C HIS A 64 -7.92 -8.04 -9.16
N ARG A 65 -8.29 -8.65 -8.03
CA ARG A 65 -8.07 -10.10 -7.82
C ARG A 65 -8.98 -10.95 -8.70
N LEU A 66 -10.22 -10.53 -8.93
CA LEU A 66 -11.12 -11.22 -9.84
C LEU A 66 -10.62 -11.13 -11.28
N VAL A 67 -10.17 -9.95 -11.71
CA VAL A 67 -9.54 -9.76 -13.03
C VAL A 67 -8.27 -10.61 -13.15
N GLY A 68 -7.39 -10.56 -12.16
CA GLY A 68 -6.15 -11.34 -12.16
C GLY A 68 -6.41 -12.85 -12.28
N LEU A 69 -7.39 -13.37 -11.54
CA LEU A 69 -7.76 -14.79 -11.61
C LEU A 69 -8.31 -15.20 -12.97
N ALA A 70 -9.03 -14.30 -13.65
CA ALA A 70 -9.69 -14.62 -14.92
C ALA A 70 -8.79 -14.36 -16.15
N PHE A 71 -7.91 -13.36 -16.10
CA PHE A 71 -7.21 -12.85 -17.28
C PHE A 71 -5.69 -12.97 -17.22
N VAL A 72 -5.08 -12.85 -16.03
CA VAL A 72 -3.63 -12.78 -15.90
C VAL A 72 -3.04 -14.15 -15.57
N PRO A 73 -2.18 -14.73 -16.44
CA PRO A 73 -1.53 -16.01 -16.18
C PRO A 73 -0.67 -15.96 -14.90
N ASN A 74 -0.75 -17.02 -14.08
CA ASN A 74 0.04 -17.15 -12.85
C ASN A 74 0.74 -18.52 -12.76
N PRO A 75 1.68 -18.83 -13.67
CA PRO A 75 2.33 -20.13 -13.71
C PRO A 75 3.17 -20.43 -12.45
N ASN A 76 3.63 -19.38 -11.76
CA ASN A 76 4.46 -19.52 -10.56
C ASN A 76 3.65 -19.50 -9.26
N ASN A 77 2.32 -19.44 -9.32
CA ASN A 77 1.42 -19.35 -8.15
C ASN A 77 1.78 -18.20 -7.19
N TYR A 78 2.13 -17.04 -7.72
CA TYR A 78 2.42 -15.87 -6.91
C TYR A 78 1.18 -15.40 -6.14
N PRO A 79 1.33 -14.98 -4.87
CA PRO A 79 0.18 -14.70 -4.00
C PRO A 79 -0.39 -13.29 -4.14
N VAL A 80 0.35 -12.36 -4.76
CA VAL A 80 0.04 -10.94 -4.80
C VAL A 80 -0.24 -10.49 -6.22
N ILE A 81 -1.24 -9.60 -6.39
CA ILE A 81 -1.44 -8.85 -7.63
C ILE A 81 -0.99 -7.42 -7.40
N ASN A 82 -0.12 -6.93 -8.28
CA ASN A 82 0.35 -5.57 -8.34
C ASN A 82 -0.36 -4.80 -9.45
N HIS A 83 -0.56 -3.49 -9.26
CA HIS A 83 -0.95 -2.55 -10.31
C HIS A 83 0.33 -1.95 -10.89
N ILE A 84 0.61 -2.22 -12.16
CA ILE A 84 1.86 -1.83 -12.83
C ILE A 84 2.05 -0.31 -12.84
N ASP A 85 0.97 0.46 -13.03
CA ASP A 85 0.98 1.92 -12.99
C ASP A 85 0.89 2.51 -11.56
N GLY A 86 0.80 1.66 -10.54
CA GLY A 86 0.64 2.06 -9.14
C GLY A 86 -0.74 2.62 -8.79
N ASN A 87 -1.69 2.68 -9.72
CA ASN A 87 -3.04 3.18 -9.48
C ASN A 87 -4.00 2.04 -9.08
N PRO A 88 -4.45 1.93 -7.82
CA PRO A 88 -5.31 0.85 -7.36
C PRO A 88 -6.73 0.87 -7.96
N LEU A 89 -7.08 1.92 -8.69
CA LEU A 89 -8.36 2.07 -9.37
C LEU A 89 -8.34 1.56 -10.80
N ASN A 90 -7.16 1.41 -11.40
CA ASN A 90 -7.00 0.91 -12.77
C ASN A 90 -6.93 -0.62 -12.76
N ASN A 91 -8.10 -1.26 -12.83
CA ASN A 91 -8.23 -2.72 -12.79
C ASN A 91 -8.23 -3.38 -14.17
N HIS A 92 -7.74 -2.68 -15.21
CA HIS A 92 -7.60 -3.27 -16.53
C HIS A 92 -6.58 -4.42 -16.52
N GLU A 93 -6.87 -5.52 -17.25
CA GLU A 93 -6.03 -6.74 -17.24
C GLU A 93 -4.56 -6.46 -17.58
N SER A 94 -4.30 -5.55 -18.54
CA SER A 94 -2.93 -5.19 -18.95
C SER A 94 -2.15 -4.40 -17.91
N ASN A 95 -2.84 -3.88 -16.88
CA ASN A 95 -2.23 -3.15 -15.78
C ASN A 95 -2.00 -4.01 -14.53
N LEU A 96 -2.29 -5.30 -14.60
CA LEU A 96 -2.20 -6.22 -13.47
C LEU A 96 -1.14 -7.30 -13.71
N GLU A 97 -0.35 -7.57 -12.70
CA GLU A 97 0.62 -8.66 -12.72
C GLU A 97 0.61 -9.46 -11.42
N TRP A 98 0.81 -10.77 -11.51
CA TRP A 98 1.07 -11.59 -10.34
C TRP A 98 2.53 -11.48 -9.93
N CYS A 99 2.79 -11.24 -8.65
CA CYS A 99 4.15 -11.05 -8.16
C CYS A 99 4.35 -11.58 -6.73
N THR A 100 5.60 -11.59 -6.29
CA THR A 100 5.95 -11.86 -4.90
C THR A 100 5.69 -10.62 -4.03
N GLN A 101 5.56 -10.83 -2.72
CA GLN A 101 5.44 -9.72 -1.77
C GLN A 101 6.65 -8.76 -1.84
N SER A 102 7.87 -9.32 -2.02
CA SER A 102 9.08 -8.51 -2.12
C SER A 102 9.09 -7.64 -3.38
N HIS A 103 8.64 -8.18 -4.52
CA HIS A 103 8.52 -7.42 -5.77
C HIS A 103 7.51 -6.28 -5.62
N ASN A 104 6.33 -6.58 -5.08
CA ASN A 104 5.29 -5.57 -4.84
C ASN A 104 5.74 -4.45 -3.91
N MET A 105 6.49 -4.80 -2.85
CA MET A 105 7.08 -3.81 -1.96
C MET A 105 8.12 -2.95 -2.67
N LYS A 106 9.02 -3.56 -3.44
CA LYS A 106 10.03 -2.83 -4.20
C LYS A 106 9.38 -1.87 -5.20
N HIS A 107 8.40 -2.35 -5.97
CA HIS A 107 7.64 -1.50 -6.90
C HIS A 107 7.01 -0.29 -6.20
N ALA A 108 6.39 -0.49 -5.02
CA ALA A 108 5.81 0.60 -4.25
C ALA A 108 6.85 1.62 -3.75
N TRP A 109 8.11 1.21 -3.53
CA TRP A 109 9.22 2.11 -3.22
C TRP A 109 9.70 2.86 -4.46
N ASP A 110 9.93 2.16 -5.55
CA ASP A 110 10.48 2.71 -6.79
C ASP A 110 9.51 3.73 -7.43
N THR A 111 8.22 3.52 -7.26
CA THR A 111 7.15 4.42 -7.74
C THR A 111 6.74 5.52 -6.76
N GLY A 112 7.37 5.58 -5.57
CA GLY A 112 7.04 6.58 -4.56
C GLY A 112 5.68 6.40 -3.87
N LEU A 113 4.97 5.30 -4.12
CA LEU A 113 3.70 4.96 -3.47
C LEU A 113 3.89 4.61 -1.98
N GLN A 114 5.07 4.14 -1.61
CA GLN A 114 5.51 4.03 -0.23
C GLN A 114 6.58 5.08 0.03
N THR A 115 6.19 6.15 0.65
CA THR A 115 7.13 7.02 1.36
C THR A 115 7.50 6.34 2.67
N ASN A 116 8.77 6.48 3.09
CA ASN A 116 9.18 6.04 4.42
C ASN A 116 8.24 6.65 5.47
N ARG A 117 7.26 5.89 5.96
CA ARG A 117 6.43 6.29 7.11
C ARG A 117 7.27 6.61 8.34
N HIS A 118 8.55 6.18 8.34
CA HIS A 118 9.51 6.53 9.38
C HIS A 118 10.09 7.95 9.20
N ALA A 119 10.10 8.50 7.98
CA ALA A 119 10.53 9.85 7.72
C ALA A 119 9.46 10.91 8.02
N ASN A 120 8.17 10.54 7.83
CA ASN A 120 7.03 11.46 7.95
C ASN A 120 6.02 11.09 9.04
N ALA A 121 6.25 10.04 9.81
CA ALA A 121 5.56 9.88 11.08
C ALA A 121 6.13 10.94 12.04
N SER A 122 5.90 12.20 11.68
CA SER A 122 5.99 13.29 12.61
C SER A 122 5.34 12.83 13.92
N ASN A 123 6.07 12.89 15.00
CA ASN A 123 5.63 12.65 16.37
C ASN A 123 4.39 13.47 16.79
N LYS A 124 3.80 14.24 15.88
CA LYS A 124 2.64 15.10 16.13
C LYS A 124 1.43 14.39 16.75
N ASN A 125 1.32 13.06 16.63
CA ASN A 125 0.14 12.31 17.13
C ASN A 125 0.46 11.15 18.07
N ARG A 126 1.71 10.98 18.56
CA ARG A 126 2.07 9.90 19.49
C ARG A 126 2.54 10.37 20.87
N GLY A 127 2.32 11.63 21.25
CA GLY A 127 2.74 12.13 22.55
C GLY A 127 4.26 12.16 22.74
N GLY A 128 5.02 12.25 21.65
CA GLY A 128 6.47 12.43 21.71
C GLY A 128 6.83 13.79 22.32
N SER A 129 7.90 13.83 23.10
CA SER A 129 8.38 15.04 23.78
C SER A 129 8.99 16.07 22.86
N SER A 130 9.16 15.77 21.54
CA SER A 130 9.78 16.63 20.53
C SER A 130 8.96 16.73 19.25
N LYS A 131 9.01 17.90 18.60
CA LYS A 131 8.48 18.14 17.25
C LYS A 131 9.41 17.63 16.14
N TYR A 132 10.68 17.33 16.45
CA TYR A 132 11.70 16.90 15.52
C TYR A 132 11.82 15.38 15.45
N VAL A 133 12.16 14.87 14.27
CA VAL A 133 12.40 13.44 14.03
C VAL A 133 13.69 13.01 14.70
N GLY A 134 13.66 11.87 15.40
CA GLY A 134 14.83 11.32 16.06
C GLY A 134 15.28 12.05 17.32
N VAL A 135 14.44 12.93 17.87
CA VAL A 135 14.72 13.71 19.08
C VAL A 135 13.72 13.36 20.17
N SER A 136 14.19 13.21 21.39
CA SER A 136 13.35 12.95 22.57
C SER A 136 13.96 13.62 23.82
N TRP A 137 13.09 14.03 24.74
CA TRP A 137 13.50 14.52 26.04
C TRP A 137 13.74 13.37 27.01
N SER A 138 14.83 13.42 27.76
CA SER A 138 15.13 12.48 28.84
C SER A 138 14.97 13.17 30.18
N GLU A 139 13.88 12.87 30.90
CA GLU A 139 13.64 13.39 32.25
C GLU A 139 14.77 13.04 33.23
N GLN A 140 15.23 11.80 33.19
CA GLN A 140 16.30 11.33 34.07
C GLN A 140 17.61 12.11 33.90
N ARG A 141 17.87 12.59 32.69
CA ARG A 141 19.13 13.26 32.33
C ARG A 141 19.00 14.76 32.12
N GLN A 142 17.77 15.26 32.11
CA GLN A 142 17.44 16.66 31.84
C GLN A 142 18.17 17.17 30.56
N ARG A 143 18.04 16.35 29.48
CA ARG A 143 18.70 16.60 28.19
C ARG A 143 17.85 16.11 27.04
N TRP A 144 18.00 16.77 25.90
CA TRP A 144 17.51 16.31 24.62
C TRP A 144 18.43 15.25 24.04
N CYS A 145 17.87 14.09 23.68
CA CYS A 145 18.60 12.96 23.10
C CYS A 145 18.30 12.86 21.61
N ALA A 146 19.36 12.81 20.80
CA ALA A 146 19.24 12.48 19.38
C ALA A 146 19.53 11.00 19.15
N HIS A 147 18.71 10.34 18.34
CA HIS A 147 18.88 8.95 17.97
C HIS A 147 18.31 8.69 16.58
N ILE A 148 18.84 7.68 15.90
CA ILE A 148 18.36 7.22 14.61
C ILE A 148 18.30 5.68 14.58
N ARG A 149 17.39 5.13 13.83
CA ARG A 149 17.30 3.68 13.64
C ARG A 149 17.63 3.33 12.19
N VAL A 150 18.80 2.73 11.98
CA VAL A 150 19.29 2.30 10.67
C VAL A 150 19.45 0.77 10.68
N ASN A 151 18.94 0.08 9.67
CA ASN A 151 19.01 -1.38 9.54
C ASN A 151 18.56 -2.13 10.80
N LYS A 152 17.44 -1.72 11.38
CA LYS A 152 16.86 -2.24 12.62
C LYS A 152 17.69 -2.00 13.89
N LYS A 153 18.85 -1.35 13.82
CA LYS A 153 19.67 -0.97 14.97
C LYS A 153 19.42 0.49 15.35
N SER A 154 19.27 0.76 16.65
CA SER A 154 19.15 2.11 17.17
C SER A 154 20.56 2.64 17.48
N ILE A 155 20.86 3.84 16.96
CA ILE A 155 22.14 4.53 17.11
C ILE A 155 21.87 5.82 17.88
N GLY A 156 22.54 5.99 19.04
CA GLY A 156 22.51 7.24 19.79
C GLY A 156 23.47 8.26 19.19
N LEU A 157 22.98 9.45 18.90
CA LEU A 157 23.75 10.51 18.24
C LEU A 157 24.24 11.59 19.22
N GLY A 158 23.85 11.49 20.48
CA GLY A 158 24.29 12.40 21.53
C GLY A 158 23.15 12.95 22.37
N ARG A 159 23.56 13.85 23.32
CA ARG A 159 22.67 14.54 24.26
C ARG A 159 22.99 16.00 24.25
N TYR A 160 21.96 16.83 24.17
CA TYR A 160 22.07 18.27 23.90
C TYR A 160 21.27 19.07 24.92
N LYS A 161 21.62 20.35 25.03
CA LYS A 161 20.93 21.29 25.94
C LYS A 161 19.61 21.76 25.33
N THR A 162 19.57 21.91 24.00
CA THR A 162 18.37 22.34 23.26
C THR A 162 17.83 21.27 22.34
N GLU A 163 16.56 21.37 22.03
CA GLU A 163 15.86 20.49 21.11
C GLU A 163 16.43 20.62 19.67
N GLU A 164 16.74 21.86 19.29
CA GLU A 164 17.29 22.18 17.97
C GLU A 164 18.69 21.61 17.75
N GLU A 165 19.56 21.66 18.79
CA GLU A 165 20.91 21.05 18.71
C GLU A 165 20.79 19.53 18.47
N ALA A 166 19.89 18.86 19.17
CA ALA A 166 19.63 17.44 18.96
C ALA A 166 19.11 17.14 17.54
N ALA A 167 18.23 17.98 17.03
CA ALA A 167 17.69 17.86 15.67
C ALA A 167 18.78 18.08 14.60
N LYS A 168 19.66 19.06 14.77
CA LYS A 168 20.82 19.28 13.89
C LYS A 168 21.80 18.12 13.89
N ALA A 169 22.01 17.48 15.04
CA ALA A 169 22.86 16.29 15.11
C ALA A 169 22.24 15.10 14.36
N TYR A 170 20.93 14.94 14.42
CA TYR A 170 20.21 13.96 13.62
C TYR A 170 20.41 14.24 12.11
N ASP A 171 20.19 15.48 11.67
CA ASP A 171 20.30 15.89 10.27
C ASP A 171 21.74 15.72 9.74
N SER A 172 22.73 16.09 10.54
CA SER A 172 24.13 15.87 10.20
C SER A 172 24.46 14.39 9.99
N TYR A 173 23.91 13.51 10.82
CA TYR A 173 24.10 12.08 10.66
C TYR A 173 23.44 11.57 9.37
N VAL A 174 22.21 12.01 9.08
CA VAL A 174 21.47 11.64 7.86
C VAL A 174 22.24 12.06 6.62
N THR A 175 22.75 13.30 6.58
CA THR A 175 23.48 13.87 5.45
C THR A 175 24.85 13.19 5.27
N ASN A 176 25.63 13.08 6.34
CA ASN A 176 27.00 12.51 6.28
C ASN A 176 27.03 11.03 5.88
N ASN A 177 25.93 10.30 6.09
CA ASN A 177 25.80 8.90 5.72
C ASN A 177 24.93 8.70 4.46
N ASN A 178 24.61 9.75 3.70
CA ASN A 178 23.79 9.73 2.48
C ASN A 178 22.45 9.01 2.67
N LEU A 179 21.88 9.05 3.88
CA LEU A 179 20.64 8.33 4.21
C LEU A 179 19.40 8.93 3.53
N THR A 180 19.48 10.16 3.02
CA THR A 180 18.43 10.77 2.20
C THR A 180 18.13 9.97 0.95
N GLN A 181 19.14 9.34 0.35
CA GLN A 181 18.99 8.48 -0.85
C GLN A 181 18.18 7.21 -0.57
N ILE A 182 18.13 6.77 0.68
CA ILE A 182 17.36 5.59 1.11
C ILE A 182 16.12 5.99 1.95
N GLY A 183 15.71 7.27 1.84
CA GLY A 183 14.42 7.77 2.29
C GLY A 183 14.36 8.29 3.72
N TYR A 184 15.49 8.67 4.33
CA TYR A 184 15.48 9.45 5.57
C TYR A 184 15.36 10.95 5.24
N SER A 185 14.52 11.66 5.97
CA SER A 185 14.38 13.12 5.84
C SER A 185 15.15 13.83 6.95
N THR A 186 15.61 15.04 6.66
CA THR A 186 16.14 15.97 7.64
C THR A 186 15.02 16.79 8.30
N ASN A 187 15.29 17.35 9.48
CA ASN A 187 14.37 18.22 10.22
C ASN A 187 14.41 19.67 9.70
N PHE A 188 15.57 20.08 9.19
CA PHE A 188 15.79 21.39 8.60
C PHE A 188 16.13 21.22 7.12
N ILE A 189 15.69 22.19 6.31
CA ILE A 189 15.94 22.24 4.86
C ILE A 189 17.27 23.00 4.62
#